data_fa586e36d822abea66ed1fd212370c1c
#
_entry.id   fa586e36d822abea66ed1fd212370c1c
#
_cell.length_a   1.000
_cell.length_b   1.000
_cell.length_c   1.000
_cell.angle_alpha   90.00
_cell.angle_beta   90.00
_cell.angle_gamma   90.00
#
_symmetry.space_group_name_H-M   'P 1'
#
loop_
_entity.id
_entity.type
_entity.pdbx_description
1 polymer ?
#
loop_
_entity_poly.entity_id
_entity_poly.type
_entity_poly.pdbx_seq_one_letter_code
_entity_poly.pdbx_strand_id
1 'polypeptide(L)'
;VKVADSWEYYEEKARMIYDDAYIQEVFTPYYVGNIYTEEDGKLYRTEADGFVWGIDETSVKIWKQQGGNRYVVSGKEQNEMTSDVIFIVRKAENKDNKYEIIDEIKLYQE
;
A
#
# COMPACT_ATOMS: atom_id res chain seq x y z
N VAL A 1 19.36 -0.41 7.77
CA VAL A 1 19.66 0.79 7.01
C VAL A 1 18.71 1.91 7.40
N LYS A 2 19.25 3.04 7.78
CA LYS A 2 18.44 4.23 8.07
C LYS A 2 17.77 4.73 6.78
N VAL A 3 16.46 4.94 6.81
CA VAL A 3 15.69 5.40 5.64
C VAL A 3 14.98 6.74 5.86
N ALA A 4 14.69 7.10 7.11
CA ALA A 4 14.03 8.35 7.44
C ALA A 4 14.22 8.68 8.92
N ASP A 5 13.75 9.86 9.33
CA ASP A 5 13.79 10.26 10.74
C ASP A 5 12.65 9.63 11.54
N SER A 6 11.50 9.35 10.89
CA SER A 6 10.39 8.69 11.57
C SER A 6 9.47 8.00 10.57
N TRP A 7 8.62 7.11 11.09
CA TRP A 7 7.56 6.47 10.31
C TRP A 7 6.53 7.50 9.83
N GLU A 8 6.32 8.57 10.54
CA GLU A 8 5.38 9.62 10.18
C GLU A 8 5.63 10.17 8.77
N TYR A 9 6.88 10.22 8.33
CA TYR A 9 7.25 10.62 6.97
C TYR A 9 6.56 9.76 5.91
N TYR A 10 6.54 8.44 6.12
CA TYR A 10 5.87 7.52 5.20
C TYR A 10 4.36 7.51 5.37
N GLU A 11 3.89 7.70 6.61
CA GLU A 11 2.47 7.76 6.90
C GLU A 11 1.81 8.96 6.23
N GLU A 12 2.47 10.11 6.20
CA GLU A 12 1.97 11.28 5.48
C GLU A 12 1.82 11.02 3.98
N LYS A 13 2.76 10.29 3.39
CA LYS A 13 2.66 9.90 1.98
C LYS A 13 1.53 8.91 1.75
N ALA A 14 1.37 7.97 2.66
CA ALA A 14 0.29 6.98 2.57
C ALA A 14 -1.09 7.64 2.66
N ARG A 15 -1.23 8.71 3.44
CA ARG A 15 -2.50 9.43 3.55
C ARG A 15 -2.99 10.04 2.24
N MET A 16 -2.10 10.24 1.29
CA MET A 16 -2.49 10.74 -0.04
C MET A 16 -3.25 9.70 -0.85
N ILE A 17 -3.07 8.41 -0.54
CA ILE A 17 -3.52 7.29 -1.35
C ILE A 17 -4.49 6.38 -0.59
N TYR A 18 -4.22 6.15 0.69
CA TYR A 18 -4.96 5.18 1.51
C TYR A 18 -5.96 5.87 2.43
N ASP A 19 -7.04 5.15 2.73
CA ASP A 19 -7.99 5.53 3.78
C ASP A 19 -7.28 5.65 5.14
N ASP A 20 -7.63 6.66 5.93
CA ASP A 20 -6.97 6.92 7.20
C ASP A 20 -7.15 5.76 8.20
N ALA A 21 -8.33 5.18 8.26
CA ALA A 21 -8.59 4.03 9.13
C ALA A 21 -7.78 2.82 8.70
N TYR A 22 -7.66 2.59 7.41
CA TYR A 22 -6.83 1.50 6.87
C TYR A 22 -5.36 1.67 7.27
N ILE A 23 -4.85 2.90 7.21
CA ILE A 23 -3.46 3.18 7.62
C ILE A 23 -3.24 2.80 9.09
N GLN A 24 -4.15 3.19 9.97
CA GLN A 24 -4.01 2.92 11.41
C GLN A 24 -4.20 1.44 11.75
N GLU A 25 -5.15 0.78 11.12
CA GLU A 25 -5.56 -0.58 11.49
C GLU A 25 -4.74 -1.66 10.79
N VAL A 26 -4.27 -1.41 9.57
CA VAL A 26 -3.63 -2.41 8.74
C VAL A 26 -2.24 -2.00 8.28
N PHE A 27 -2.12 -0.84 7.65
CA PHE A 27 -0.89 -0.42 6.98
C PHE A 27 0.27 -0.23 7.97
N THR A 28 0.09 0.63 8.96
CA THR A 28 1.13 0.90 9.94
C THR A 28 1.48 -0.33 10.77
N PRO A 29 0.51 -1.09 11.32
CA PRO A 29 0.84 -2.31 12.06
C PRO A 29 1.57 -3.38 11.25
N TYR A 30 1.33 -3.44 9.93
CA TYR A 30 2.02 -4.38 9.07
C TYR A 30 3.49 -4.01 8.88
N TYR A 31 3.78 -2.74 8.64
CA TYR A 31 5.14 -2.30 8.32
C TYR A 31 6.00 -2.05 9.55
N VAL A 32 5.46 -1.37 10.56
CA VAL A 32 6.22 -1.04 11.77
C VAL A 32 6.34 -2.28 12.65
N GLY A 33 7.57 -2.64 12.96
CA GLY A 33 7.88 -3.84 13.74
C GLY A 33 8.21 -5.06 12.87
N ASN A 34 7.76 -5.10 11.61
CA ASN A 34 8.07 -6.22 10.71
C ASN A 34 9.16 -5.86 9.70
N ILE A 35 9.01 -4.71 9.06
CA ILE A 35 9.92 -4.27 8.00
C ILE A 35 10.69 -3.03 8.46
N TYR A 36 10.01 -2.13 9.15
CA TYR A 36 10.60 -0.90 9.67
C TYR A 36 10.67 -0.92 11.18
N THR A 37 11.74 -0.37 11.74
CA THR A 37 11.94 -0.24 13.19
C THR A 37 12.37 1.18 13.51
N GLU A 38 11.75 1.79 14.52
CA GLU A 38 12.16 3.09 15.01
C GLU A 38 13.09 2.91 16.22
N GLU A 39 14.27 3.53 16.16
CA GLU A 39 15.24 3.54 17.26
C GLU A 39 15.88 4.92 17.36
N ASP A 40 15.91 5.48 18.56
CA ASP A 40 16.55 6.77 18.86
C ASP A 40 16.09 7.90 17.93
N GLY A 41 14.79 7.93 17.63
CA GLY A 41 14.19 8.93 16.75
C GLY A 41 14.53 8.78 15.28
N LYS A 42 15.00 7.60 14.87
CA LYS A 42 15.33 7.32 13.47
C LYS A 42 14.64 6.05 13.00
N LEU A 43 14.29 6.03 11.72
CA LEU A 43 13.62 4.88 11.10
C LEU A 43 14.63 4.05 10.31
N TYR A 44 14.66 2.76 10.60
CA TYR A 44 15.50 1.78 9.92
C TYR A 44 14.64 0.74 9.20
N ARG A 45 15.13 0.27 8.06
CA ARG A 45 14.48 -0.80 7.31
C ARG A 45 15.32 -2.08 7.43
N THR A 46 14.64 -3.20 7.62
CA THR A 46 15.28 -4.52 7.54
C THR A 46 15.86 -4.70 6.13
N GLU A 47 17.11 -5.12 6.06
CA GLU A 47 17.73 -5.42 4.76
C GLU A 47 17.03 -6.61 4.14
N ALA A 48 16.50 -6.41 2.93
CA ALA A 48 15.90 -7.48 2.14
C ALA A 48 16.50 -7.42 0.74
N ASP A 49 17.14 -8.50 0.34
CA ASP A 49 17.73 -8.58 -0.99
C ASP A 49 16.65 -8.70 -2.05
N GLY A 50 16.75 -7.89 -3.09
CA GLY A 50 16.02 -8.10 -4.32
C GLY A 50 14.55 -7.70 -4.32
N PHE A 51 14.11 -6.82 -3.43
CA PHE A 51 12.73 -6.33 -3.48
C PHE A 51 12.56 -5.29 -4.58
N VAL A 52 11.85 -5.67 -5.63
CA VAL A 52 11.35 -4.72 -6.63
C VAL A 52 9.87 -4.47 -6.29
N TRP A 53 9.56 -3.23 -5.96
CA TRP A 53 8.19 -2.81 -5.70
C TRP A 53 7.66 -2.14 -6.96
N GLY A 54 6.57 -2.63 -7.46
CA GLY A 54 5.93 -2.04 -8.62
C GLY A 54 4.85 -2.94 -9.15
N ILE A 55 3.89 -2.33 -9.82
CA ILE A 55 2.82 -3.05 -10.51
C ILE A 55 3.05 -2.89 -12.00
N ASP A 56 2.94 -3.98 -12.74
CA ASP A 56 2.95 -3.96 -14.18
C ASP A 56 1.72 -3.20 -14.68
N GLU A 57 1.92 -2.00 -15.18
CA GLU A 57 0.85 -1.11 -15.62
C GLU A 57 -0.02 -1.74 -16.72
N THR A 58 0.57 -2.58 -17.55
CA THR A 58 -0.16 -3.24 -18.64
C THR A 58 -1.14 -4.31 -18.13
N SER A 59 -0.96 -4.77 -16.90
CA SER A 59 -1.81 -5.78 -16.27
C SER A 59 -3.00 -5.20 -15.52
N VAL A 60 -3.06 -3.88 -15.37
CA VAL A 60 -4.09 -3.23 -14.53
C VAL A 60 -5.47 -3.36 -15.15
N LYS A 61 -6.43 -3.81 -14.35
CA LYS A 61 -7.83 -3.90 -14.71
C LYS A 61 -8.67 -3.22 -13.64
N ILE A 62 -9.72 -2.55 -14.08
CA ILE A 62 -10.59 -1.78 -13.19
C ILE A 62 -12.04 -2.22 -13.39
N TRP A 63 -12.70 -2.55 -12.28
CA TRP A 63 -14.13 -2.87 -12.27
C TRP A 63 -14.84 -1.90 -11.32
N LYS A 64 -15.95 -1.36 -11.77
CA LYS A 64 -16.81 -0.54 -10.93
C LYS A 64 -17.89 -1.40 -10.32
N GLN A 65 -18.08 -1.28 -9.00
CA GLN A 65 -19.18 -1.96 -8.33
C GLN A 65 -20.52 -1.36 -8.78
N GLN A 66 -21.45 -2.20 -9.17
CA GLN A 66 -22.76 -1.75 -9.61
C GLN A 66 -23.52 -1.09 -8.45
N GLY A 67 -24.02 0.12 -8.67
CA GLY A 67 -24.78 0.87 -7.68
C GLY A 67 -23.95 1.49 -6.56
N GLY A 68 -22.61 1.37 -6.60
CA GLY A 68 -21.73 1.90 -5.56
C GLY A 68 -20.72 2.91 -6.07
N ASN A 69 -20.00 3.50 -5.15
CA ASN A 69 -18.87 4.41 -5.43
C ASN A 69 -17.52 3.71 -5.22
N ARG A 70 -17.51 2.38 -5.22
CA ARG A 70 -16.33 1.56 -5.05
C ARG A 70 -15.86 0.98 -6.37
N TYR A 71 -14.54 0.82 -6.47
CA TYR A 71 -13.88 0.21 -7.62
C TYR A 71 -12.98 -0.90 -7.12
N VAL A 72 -12.90 -1.97 -7.90
CA VAL A 72 -11.89 -3.02 -7.70
C VAL A 72 -10.83 -2.82 -8.75
N VAL A 73 -9.60 -2.68 -8.33
CA VAL A 73 -8.44 -2.53 -9.22
C VAL A 73 -7.50 -3.70 -8.99
N SER A 74 -7.18 -4.44 -10.03
CA SER A 74 -6.21 -5.53 -9.94
C SER A 74 -5.00 -5.23 -10.80
N GLY A 75 -3.86 -5.77 -10.41
CA GLY A 75 -2.63 -5.69 -11.17
C GLY A 75 -1.66 -6.77 -10.72
N LYS A 76 -0.63 -7.01 -11.53
CA LYS A 76 0.42 -7.96 -11.19
C LYS A 76 1.63 -7.22 -10.62
N GLU A 77 2.09 -7.65 -9.46
CA GLU A 77 3.36 -7.14 -8.93
C GLU A 77 4.53 -7.67 -9.75
N GLN A 78 5.54 -6.82 -9.91
CA GLN A 78 6.82 -7.19 -10.53
C GLN A 78 7.72 -7.91 -9.53
N ASN A 79 7.18 -8.95 -8.91
CA ASN A 79 7.80 -9.67 -7.83
C ASN A 79 7.48 -11.16 -8.01
N GLU A 80 8.47 -12.02 -7.80
CA GLU A 80 8.34 -13.45 -8.04
C GLU A 80 7.39 -14.17 -7.08
N MET A 81 7.16 -13.60 -5.91
CA MET A 81 6.35 -14.24 -4.86
C MET A 81 4.87 -13.88 -4.92
N THR A 82 4.52 -12.78 -5.57
CA THR A 82 3.16 -12.28 -5.62
C THR A 82 2.68 -12.24 -7.06
N SER A 83 1.60 -12.95 -7.38
CA SER A 83 1.07 -12.95 -8.74
C SER A 83 0.13 -11.80 -9.01
N ASP A 84 -0.79 -11.53 -8.08
CA ASP A 84 -1.82 -10.52 -8.25
C ASP A 84 -1.99 -9.70 -6.97
N VAL A 85 -2.27 -8.41 -7.15
CA VAL A 85 -2.69 -7.51 -6.07
C VAL A 85 -4.05 -6.95 -6.42
N ILE A 86 -4.94 -6.95 -5.45
CA ILE A 86 -6.29 -6.40 -5.60
C ILE A 86 -6.44 -5.24 -4.63
N PHE A 87 -6.82 -4.09 -5.17
CA PHE A 87 -7.11 -2.90 -4.37
C PHE A 87 -8.60 -2.62 -4.40
N ILE A 88 -9.18 -2.33 -3.26
CA ILE A 88 -10.53 -1.78 -3.16
C ILE A 88 -10.38 -0.27 -3.01
N VAL A 89 -10.98 0.49 -3.92
CA VAL A 89 -10.82 1.93 -4.01
C VAL A 89 -12.19 2.61 -3.90
N ARG A 90 -12.22 3.74 -3.21
CA ARG A 90 -13.43 4.53 -3.00
C ARG A 90 -13.16 5.99 -3.36
N LYS A 91 -14.19 6.71 -3.82
CA LYS A 91 -14.10 8.17 -3.99
C LYS A 91 -13.91 8.84 -2.65
N ALA A 92 -13.01 9.82 -2.59
CA ALA A 92 -12.70 10.58 -1.37
C ALA A 92 -12.36 12.01 -1.76
N GLU A 93 -13.26 12.94 -1.51
CA GLU A 93 -13.09 14.34 -1.89
C GLU A 93 -11.94 15.03 -1.14
N ASN A 94 -11.59 14.53 0.04
CA ASN A 94 -10.51 15.06 0.86
C ASN A 94 -9.11 14.57 0.46
N LYS A 95 -9.01 13.72 -0.54
CA LYS A 95 -7.72 13.25 -1.04
C LYS A 95 -7.35 13.96 -2.33
N ASP A 96 -6.05 14.18 -2.55
CA ASP A 96 -5.55 14.91 -3.72
C ASP A 96 -6.00 14.30 -5.04
N ASN A 97 -6.02 12.98 -5.13
CA ASN A 97 -6.43 12.24 -6.33
C ASN A 97 -7.93 11.97 -6.39
N LYS A 98 -8.70 12.44 -5.40
CA LYS A 98 -10.15 12.20 -5.29
C LYS A 98 -10.54 10.74 -5.06
N TYR A 99 -9.58 9.88 -4.79
CA TYR A 99 -9.78 8.45 -4.49
C TYR A 99 -8.87 8.01 -3.36
N GLU A 100 -9.29 6.99 -2.63
CA GLU A 100 -8.49 6.36 -1.58
C GLU A 100 -8.59 4.85 -1.63
N ILE A 101 -7.53 4.17 -1.25
CA ILE A 101 -7.51 2.72 -1.12
C ILE A 101 -8.00 2.37 0.28
N ILE A 102 -9.04 1.54 0.36
CA ILE A 102 -9.62 1.11 1.63
C ILE A 102 -9.28 -0.33 2.00
N ASP A 103 -8.74 -1.10 1.05
CA ASP A 103 -8.27 -2.46 1.30
C ASP A 103 -7.29 -2.90 0.20
N GLU A 104 -6.43 -3.84 0.54
CA GLU A 104 -5.44 -4.40 -0.37
C GLU A 104 -5.30 -5.90 -0.07
N ILE A 105 -5.39 -6.71 -1.12
CA ILE A 105 -5.29 -8.16 -1.01
C ILE A 105 -4.19 -8.64 -1.96
N LYS A 106 -3.24 -9.39 -1.44
CA LYS A 106 -2.17 -9.99 -2.25
C LYS A 106 -2.39 -11.49 -2.40
N LEU A 107 -2.39 -11.95 -3.64
CA LEU A 107 -2.53 -13.37 -3.97
C LEU A 107 -1.15 -13.91 -4.33
N TYR A 108 -0.60 -14.71 -3.46
CA TYR A 108 0.74 -15.28 -3.65
C TYR A 108 0.70 -16.48 -4.58
N GLN A 109 1.77 -16.67 -5.34
CA GLN A 109 1.95 -17.86 -6.15
C GLN A 109 2.17 -19.08 -5.25
N GLU A 110 1.55 -20.17 -5.62
CA GLU A 110 1.78 -21.45 -4.96
C GLU A 110 3.06 -22.13 -5.47
#